data_2e97e0142699bafa05b78c607bd8a769
#
_entry.id   2e97e0142699bafa05b78c607bd8a769
#
_cell.length_a   1.000
_cell.length_b   1.000
_cell.length_c   1.000
_cell.angle_alpha   90.00
_cell.angle_beta   90.00
_cell.angle_gamma   90.00
#
_symmetry.space_group_name_H-M   'P 1'
#
loop_
_entity.id
_entity.type
_entity.pdbx_description
1 polymer ?
#
loop_
_entity_poly.entity_id
_entity_poly.type
_entity_poly.pdbx_seq_one_letter_code
_entity_poly.pdbx_strand_id
1 'polypeptide(L)'
;KILVRLTNVVETKMCNKEFDKINYSHVPSIAMNKYRNAFIKNDGTRFNDFIQDALKGSEKINASVIFPHTLYDSLNNGNVVDLDIINAVEAQWQALPNYMEGSKERILPICDVSGSMTGLPMSVSVSLGLYVAERNEGIFKDAFLTFSDKPELCYVNGKNLFDKMQSISRAHWDLSTDLLATFDLILESAVRENIAVYEMPTKLLIISDMEFNEACEYKDTNFESIKLKYEISGYKMPEIIFWNVNGRLGNIPANKYDTNVGLVSGFSPAILKSILLGEVETPAQLMLRTVDTERYDIYLEEDLHNMDLIDDEHYVWSLPRYSESK
;
A
#
# COMPACT_ATOMS: atom_id res chain seq x y z
N LYS A 1 -31.42 -3.68 26.37
CA LYS A 1 -31.89 -2.50 25.60
C LYS A 1 -30.71 -1.68 25.02
N ILE A 2 -29.58 -1.54 25.73
CA ILE A 2 -28.38 -0.82 25.21
C ILE A 2 -27.77 -1.56 24.04
N LEU A 3 -27.55 -2.87 24.13
CA LEU A 3 -27.00 -3.70 23.05
C LEU A 3 -27.82 -3.60 21.75
N VAL A 4 -29.15 -3.52 21.83
CA VAL A 4 -30.02 -3.36 20.66
C VAL A 4 -29.80 -2.02 19.93
N ARG A 5 -29.47 -0.96 20.68
CA ARG A 5 -29.16 0.36 20.08
C ARG A 5 -27.77 0.35 19.41
N LEU A 6 -26.83 -0.46 19.93
CA LEU A 6 -25.48 -0.61 19.38
C LEU A 6 -25.42 -1.60 18.19
N THR A 7 -26.49 -2.33 17.91
CA THR A 7 -26.57 -3.31 16.80
C THR A 7 -27.13 -2.73 15.50
N ASN A 8 -27.18 -1.41 15.32
CA ASN A 8 -27.53 -0.81 14.03
C ASN A 8 -26.35 -0.85 13.05
N VAL A 9 -25.85 -2.07 12.84
CA VAL A 9 -24.78 -2.35 11.89
C VAL A 9 -25.35 -2.87 10.58
N VAL A 10 -24.54 -2.85 9.52
CA VAL A 10 -24.95 -3.28 8.18
C VAL A 10 -25.48 -4.71 8.16
N GLU A 11 -24.86 -5.60 8.94
CA GLU A 11 -25.24 -7.01 9.05
C GLU A 11 -26.66 -7.20 9.58
N THR A 12 -27.08 -6.39 10.55
CA THR A 12 -28.46 -6.44 11.08
C THR A 12 -29.49 -6.11 9.99
N LYS A 13 -29.23 -5.08 9.18
CA LYS A 13 -30.08 -4.70 8.06
C LYS A 13 -30.12 -5.79 6.99
N MET A 14 -28.98 -6.38 6.68
CA MET A 14 -28.89 -7.50 5.73
C MET A 14 -29.67 -8.73 6.21
N CYS A 15 -29.54 -9.13 7.47
CA CYS A 15 -30.30 -10.24 8.07
C CYS A 15 -31.81 -9.99 8.01
N ASN A 16 -32.23 -8.75 8.24
CA ASN A 16 -33.64 -8.36 8.16
C ASN A 16 -34.14 -8.16 6.72
N LYS A 17 -33.28 -8.33 5.71
CA LYS A 17 -33.57 -8.02 4.29
C LYS A 17 -33.94 -6.54 4.03
N GLU A 18 -33.46 -5.66 4.86
CA GLU A 18 -33.69 -4.20 4.77
C GLU A 18 -32.54 -3.51 4.02
N PHE A 19 -32.20 -4.01 2.82
CA PHE A 19 -31.11 -3.46 2.02
C PHE A 19 -31.36 -2.00 1.61
N ASP A 20 -32.60 -1.64 1.38
CA ASP A 20 -33.04 -0.28 1.07
C ASP A 20 -32.71 0.75 2.18
N LYS A 21 -32.53 0.30 3.41
CA LYS A 21 -32.16 1.14 4.56
C LYS A 21 -30.65 1.25 4.79
N ILE A 22 -29.82 0.57 3.97
CA ILE A 22 -28.36 0.66 4.08
C ILE A 22 -27.91 1.98 3.46
N ASN A 23 -27.19 2.79 4.24
CA ASN A 23 -26.45 3.92 3.70
C ASN A 23 -25.04 3.43 3.31
N TYR A 24 -24.78 3.32 2.01
CA TYR A 24 -23.54 2.75 1.50
C TYR A 24 -22.31 3.60 1.81
N SER A 25 -22.44 4.92 1.89
CA SER A 25 -21.31 5.80 2.26
C SER A 25 -20.84 5.62 3.72
N HIS A 26 -21.69 5.04 4.57
CA HIS A 26 -21.34 4.72 5.96
C HIS A 26 -20.89 3.26 6.17
N VAL A 27 -20.94 2.42 5.16
CA VAL A 27 -20.47 1.03 5.28
C VAL A 27 -18.96 1.03 5.45
N PRO A 28 -18.42 0.36 6.50
CA PRO A 28 -16.96 0.26 6.71
C PRO A 28 -16.26 -0.43 5.54
N SER A 29 -15.02 -0.04 5.25
CA SER A 29 -14.26 -0.49 4.07
C SER A 29 -14.15 -2.01 3.93
N ILE A 30 -13.90 -2.73 5.01
CA ILE A 30 -13.82 -4.21 5.00
C ILE A 30 -15.22 -4.82 4.77
N ALA A 31 -16.26 -4.28 5.40
CA ALA A 31 -17.63 -4.74 5.20
C ALA A 31 -18.12 -4.47 3.77
N MET A 32 -17.76 -3.33 3.18
CA MET A 32 -18.05 -2.99 1.78
C MET A 32 -17.46 -4.06 0.85
N ASN A 33 -16.20 -4.40 1.01
CA ASN A 33 -15.56 -5.44 0.20
C ASN A 33 -16.18 -6.84 0.45
N LYS A 34 -16.42 -7.20 1.71
CA LYS A 34 -16.94 -8.51 2.12
C LYS A 34 -18.36 -8.77 1.62
N TYR A 35 -19.23 -7.75 1.68
CA TYR A 35 -20.67 -7.90 1.41
C TYR A 35 -21.07 -7.39 0.02
N ARG A 36 -20.15 -6.92 -0.78
CA ARG A 36 -20.37 -6.39 -2.14
C ARG A 36 -21.30 -7.27 -2.98
N ASN A 37 -21.03 -8.58 -3.04
CA ASN A 37 -21.84 -9.51 -3.82
C ASN A 37 -23.29 -9.61 -3.30
N ALA A 38 -23.48 -9.46 -1.98
CA ALA A 38 -24.82 -9.44 -1.40
C ALA A 38 -25.55 -8.12 -1.74
N PHE A 39 -24.86 -7.00 -1.78
CA PHE A 39 -25.42 -5.70 -2.19
C PHE A 39 -25.81 -5.74 -3.67
N ILE A 40 -24.93 -6.20 -4.56
CA ILE A 40 -25.23 -6.38 -6.00
C ILE A 40 -26.46 -7.26 -6.18
N LYS A 41 -26.55 -8.40 -5.47
CA LYS A 41 -27.64 -9.36 -5.62
C LYS A 41 -28.99 -8.85 -5.11
N ASN A 42 -29.02 -8.10 -4.00
CA ASN A 42 -30.27 -7.79 -3.31
C ASN A 42 -30.72 -6.33 -3.47
N ASP A 43 -29.82 -5.44 -3.92
CA ASP A 43 -30.09 -4.00 -4.09
C ASP A 43 -29.23 -3.41 -5.23
N GLY A 44 -29.08 -4.19 -6.30
CA GLY A 44 -28.09 -3.94 -7.35
C GLY A 44 -28.21 -2.54 -7.98
N THR A 45 -29.43 -2.11 -8.33
CA THR A 45 -29.61 -0.79 -8.97
C THR A 45 -29.09 0.34 -8.08
N ARG A 46 -29.57 0.43 -6.84
CA ARG A 46 -29.17 1.50 -5.91
C ARG A 46 -27.69 1.39 -5.51
N PHE A 47 -27.18 0.16 -5.37
CA PHE A 47 -25.76 -0.05 -5.09
C PHE A 47 -24.89 0.39 -6.27
N ASN A 48 -25.26 0.05 -7.51
CA ASN A 48 -24.51 0.45 -8.70
C ASN A 48 -24.56 1.96 -8.92
N ASP A 49 -25.71 2.62 -8.69
CA ASP A 49 -25.81 4.08 -8.73
C ASP A 49 -24.82 4.72 -7.74
N PHE A 50 -24.79 4.23 -6.48
CA PHE A 50 -23.81 4.66 -5.48
C PHE A 50 -22.36 4.46 -5.94
N ILE A 51 -22.03 3.30 -6.53
CA ILE A 51 -20.68 3.02 -7.03
C ILE A 51 -20.32 3.96 -8.18
N GLN A 52 -21.23 4.23 -9.10
CA GLN A 52 -21.00 5.19 -10.20
C GLN A 52 -20.76 6.60 -9.67
N ASP A 53 -21.48 7.00 -8.63
CA ASP A 53 -21.33 8.31 -8.02
C ASP A 53 -20.03 8.39 -7.19
N ALA A 54 -19.61 7.29 -6.56
CA ALA A 54 -18.30 7.20 -5.90
C ALA A 54 -17.14 7.32 -6.91
N LEU A 55 -17.24 6.65 -8.07
CA LEU A 55 -16.24 6.76 -9.15
C LEU A 55 -16.13 8.17 -9.75
N LYS A 56 -17.21 8.94 -9.73
CA LYS A 56 -17.22 10.37 -10.14
C LYS A 56 -16.75 11.31 -9.01
N GLY A 57 -16.55 10.81 -7.80
CA GLY A 57 -16.18 11.60 -6.62
C GLY A 57 -17.35 12.38 -5.98
N SER A 58 -18.60 12.14 -6.40
CA SER A 58 -19.79 12.77 -5.83
C SER A 58 -20.29 12.10 -4.53
N GLU A 59 -19.92 10.83 -4.32
CA GLU A 59 -20.20 10.08 -3.10
C GLU A 59 -18.90 9.52 -2.50
N LYS A 60 -18.87 9.38 -1.16
CA LYS A 60 -17.71 8.84 -0.47
C LYS A 60 -17.85 7.34 -0.24
N ILE A 61 -16.90 6.55 -0.71
CA ILE A 61 -16.74 5.15 -0.35
C ILE A 61 -15.58 4.98 0.64
N ASN A 62 -15.76 4.14 1.67
CA ASN A 62 -14.72 3.93 2.66
C ASN A 62 -13.70 2.89 2.21
N ALA A 63 -12.41 3.26 2.25
CA ALA A 63 -11.28 2.37 1.91
C ALA A 63 -10.08 2.52 2.86
N SER A 64 -10.18 3.30 3.94
CA SER A 64 -9.04 3.71 4.78
C SER A 64 -8.31 2.58 5.51
N VAL A 65 -8.96 1.44 5.76
CA VAL A 65 -8.39 0.31 6.50
C VAL A 65 -8.28 -0.98 5.66
N ILE A 66 -8.69 -0.94 4.39
CA ILE A 66 -8.51 -2.08 3.50
C ILE A 66 -7.10 -2.03 2.89
N PHE A 67 -6.44 -3.18 2.81
CA PHE A 67 -5.11 -3.25 2.23
C PHE A 67 -5.18 -3.56 0.71
N PRO A 68 -4.28 -3.03 -0.13
CA PRO A 68 -4.33 -3.18 -1.58
C PRO A 68 -4.54 -4.62 -2.09
N HIS A 69 -3.87 -5.62 -1.49
CA HIS A 69 -4.01 -7.01 -1.92
C HIS A 69 -5.43 -7.57 -1.75
N THR A 70 -6.19 -7.07 -0.76
CA THR A 70 -7.57 -7.53 -0.55
C THR A 70 -8.48 -7.15 -1.73
N LEU A 71 -8.25 -5.99 -2.33
CA LEU A 71 -8.95 -5.55 -3.53
C LEU A 71 -8.45 -6.30 -4.78
N TYR A 72 -7.14 -6.49 -4.89
CA TYR A 72 -6.51 -7.27 -5.93
C TYR A 72 -7.06 -8.71 -5.96
N ASP A 73 -7.08 -9.42 -4.83
CA ASP A 73 -7.59 -10.78 -4.70
C ASP A 73 -9.07 -10.89 -5.07
N SER A 74 -9.85 -9.83 -4.84
CA SER A 74 -11.26 -9.79 -5.22
C SER A 74 -11.49 -9.92 -6.73
N LEU A 75 -10.49 -9.56 -7.55
CA LEU A 75 -10.52 -9.65 -9.00
C LEU A 75 -9.72 -10.85 -9.54
N ASN A 76 -8.87 -11.46 -8.72
CA ASN A 76 -7.95 -12.54 -9.12
C ASN A 76 -8.51 -13.95 -8.82
N ASN A 77 -9.81 -14.14 -8.76
CA ASN A 77 -10.44 -15.42 -8.36
C ASN A 77 -10.58 -16.46 -9.48
N GLY A 78 -9.95 -16.26 -10.65
CA GLY A 78 -9.99 -17.20 -11.78
C GLY A 78 -11.36 -17.37 -12.47
N ASN A 79 -12.39 -16.67 -12.03
CA ASN A 79 -13.71 -16.65 -12.63
C ASN A 79 -13.89 -15.42 -13.54
N VAL A 80 -14.87 -15.49 -14.43
CA VAL A 80 -15.30 -14.28 -15.16
C VAL A 80 -15.81 -13.27 -14.15
N VAL A 81 -15.14 -12.12 -14.09
CA VAL A 81 -15.48 -11.06 -13.13
C VAL A 81 -16.55 -10.17 -13.76
N ASP A 82 -17.66 -10.01 -13.06
CA ASP A 82 -18.75 -9.14 -13.47
C ASP A 82 -18.31 -7.66 -13.44
N LEU A 83 -18.82 -6.86 -14.38
CA LEU A 83 -18.52 -5.43 -14.47
C LEU A 83 -18.91 -4.67 -13.19
N ASP A 84 -19.99 -5.06 -12.54
CA ASP A 84 -20.44 -4.46 -11.27
C ASP A 84 -19.43 -4.70 -10.15
N ILE A 85 -18.80 -5.88 -10.14
CA ILE A 85 -17.71 -6.19 -9.20
C ILE A 85 -16.47 -5.37 -9.53
N ILE A 86 -16.10 -5.29 -10.80
CA ILE A 86 -14.94 -4.49 -11.25
C ILE A 86 -15.12 -3.03 -10.82
N ASN A 87 -16.27 -2.43 -11.08
CA ASN A 87 -16.55 -1.05 -10.73
C ASN A 87 -16.54 -0.81 -9.21
N ALA A 88 -17.10 -1.73 -8.44
CA ALA A 88 -17.13 -1.60 -6.98
C ALA A 88 -15.73 -1.74 -6.35
N VAL A 89 -14.89 -2.63 -6.89
CA VAL A 89 -13.49 -2.76 -6.47
C VAL A 89 -12.70 -1.53 -6.88
N GLU A 90 -12.89 -1.04 -8.10
CA GLU A 90 -12.23 0.17 -8.61
C GLU A 90 -12.57 1.39 -7.76
N ALA A 91 -13.84 1.58 -7.38
CA ALA A 91 -14.24 2.67 -6.50
C ALA A 91 -13.50 2.63 -5.15
N GLN A 92 -13.34 1.44 -4.54
CA GLN A 92 -12.55 1.30 -3.32
C GLN A 92 -11.05 1.49 -3.57
N TRP A 93 -10.51 1.04 -4.72
CA TRP A 93 -9.10 1.22 -5.08
C TRP A 93 -8.74 2.70 -5.23
N GLN A 94 -9.58 3.47 -5.92
CA GLN A 94 -9.39 4.91 -6.06
C GLN A 94 -9.52 5.66 -4.73
N ALA A 95 -10.37 5.16 -3.82
CA ALA A 95 -10.57 5.72 -2.50
C ALA A 95 -9.52 5.30 -1.46
N LEU A 96 -8.54 4.44 -1.82
CA LEU A 96 -7.41 4.14 -0.93
C LEU A 96 -6.65 5.43 -0.61
N PRO A 97 -6.26 5.64 0.66
CA PRO A 97 -5.46 6.80 1.03
C PRO A 97 -4.21 6.92 0.17
N ASN A 98 -3.89 8.11 -0.31
CA ASN A 98 -2.63 8.36 -0.99
C ASN A 98 -1.56 8.73 0.04
N TYR A 99 -0.77 7.74 0.46
CA TYR A 99 0.31 7.96 1.42
C TYR A 99 1.56 8.62 0.79
N MET A 100 1.58 8.84 -0.52
CA MET A 100 2.65 9.56 -1.21
C MET A 100 2.32 11.04 -1.41
N GLU A 101 1.11 11.47 -1.10
CA GLU A 101 0.67 12.85 -1.27
C GLU A 101 1.54 13.82 -0.47
N GLY A 102 2.11 14.81 -1.16
CA GLY A 102 3.03 15.78 -0.56
C GLY A 102 4.44 15.26 -0.28
N SER A 103 4.73 13.98 -0.53
CA SER A 103 6.08 13.44 -0.47
C SER A 103 6.92 13.91 -1.66
N LYS A 104 8.20 14.16 -1.43
CA LYS A 104 9.18 14.42 -2.50
C LYS A 104 9.87 13.16 -2.98
N GLU A 105 9.53 12.03 -2.38
CA GLU A 105 10.12 10.76 -2.74
C GLU A 105 9.55 10.24 -4.06
N ARG A 106 10.42 9.77 -4.93
CA ARG A 106 10.09 9.06 -6.15
C ARG A 106 10.49 7.61 -5.96
N ILE A 107 9.50 6.78 -5.69
CA ILE A 107 9.71 5.38 -5.26
C ILE A 107 9.43 4.48 -6.46
N LEU A 108 10.46 3.80 -6.96
CA LEU A 108 10.29 2.82 -8.03
C LEU A 108 10.11 1.43 -7.42
N PRO A 109 8.93 0.80 -7.57
CA PRO A 109 8.69 -0.52 -7.03
C PRO A 109 9.31 -1.62 -7.91
N ILE A 110 9.88 -2.62 -7.25
CA ILE A 110 10.40 -3.85 -7.84
C ILE A 110 9.60 -5.00 -7.23
N CYS A 111 8.81 -5.68 -8.08
CA CYS A 111 7.90 -6.73 -7.64
C CYS A 111 8.51 -8.10 -7.89
N ASP A 112 8.68 -8.87 -6.83
CA ASP A 112 9.04 -10.27 -6.91
C ASP A 112 7.79 -11.12 -7.14
N VAL A 113 7.84 -11.94 -8.17
CA VAL A 113 6.78 -12.88 -8.55
C VAL A 113 7.33 -14.29 -8.76
N SER A 114 8.48 -14.59 -8.17
CA SER A 114 9.08 -15.92 -8.17
C SER A 114 8.14 -17.00 -7.62
N GLY A 115 8.44 -18.25 -7.87
CA GLY A 115 7.59 -19.37 -7.44
C GLY A 115 7.38 -19.46 -5.93
N SER A 116 8.36 -19.02 -5.13
CA SER A 116 8.28 -18.95 -3.65
C SER A 116 7.23 -17.96 -3.16
N MET A 117 6.92 -16.93 -3.97
CA MET A 117 5.91 -15.91 -3.69
C MET A 117 4.47 -16.38 -3.90
N THR A 118 4.24 -17.61 -4.39
CA THR A 118 2.90 -18.10 -4.74
C THR A 118 1.88 -17.90 -3.61
N GLY A 119 0.70 -17.37 -3.97
CA GLY A 119 -0.41 -17.10 -3.04
C GLY A 119 -0.41 -15.67 -2.50
N LEU A 120 -0.61 -15.51 -1.20
CA LEU A 120 -0.73 -14.20 -0.56
C LEU A 120 0.49 -13.29 -0.76
N PRO A 121 1.75 -13.75 -0.66
CA PRO A 121 2.92 -12.90 -0.90
C PRO A 121 2.91 -12.29 -2.31
N MET A 122 2.55 -13.07 -3.34
CA MET A 122 2.41 -12.62 -4.72
C MET A 122 1.36 -11.50 -4.84
N SER A 123 0.16 -11.73 -4.26
CA SER A 123 -0.91 -10.75 -4.26
C SER A 123 -0.50 -9.44 -3.58
N VAL A 124 0.25 -9.54 -2.47
CA VAL A 124 0.79 -8.37 -1.76
C VAL A 124 1.83 -7.66 -2.61
N SER A 125 2.79 -8.38 -3.18
CA SER A 125 3.87 -7.79 -4.00
C SER A 125 3.29 -7.03 -5.19
N VAL A 126 2.46 -7.68 -6.01
CA VAL A 126 1.89 -7.07 -7.21
C VAL A 126 0.96 -5.91 -6.88
N SER A 127 0.09 -6.07 -5.89
CA SER A 127 -0.85 -5.00 -5.53
C SER A 127 -0.17 -3.77 -4.93
N LEU A 128 0.88 -3.95 -4.15
CA LEU A 128 1.69 -2.85 -3.63
C LEU A 128 2.50 -2.16 -4.74
N GLY A 129 3.07 -2.94 -5.64
CA GLY A 129 3.77 -2.41 -6.81
C GLY A 129 2.84 -1.51 -7.65
N LEU A 130 1.63 -2.01 -7.95
CA LEU A 130 0.58 -1.22 -8.61
C LEU A 130 0.22 0.05 -7.85
N TYR A 131 -0.02 -0.09 -6.55
CA TYR A 131 -0.40 1.03 -5.68
C TYR A 131 0.65 2.14 -5.70
N VAL A 132 1.94 1.79 -5.59
CA VAL A 132 3.06 2.74 -5.58
C VAL A 132 3.25 3.35 -6.97
N ALA A 133 3.26 2.53 -8.03
CA ALA A 133 3.44 2.99 -9.40
C ALA A 133 2.41 4.05 -9.81
N GLU A 134 1.13 3.82 -9.51
CA GLU A 134 0.04 4.74 -9.84
C GLU A 134 0.09 6.07 -9.08
N ARG A 135 0.65 6.06 -7.86
CA ARG A 135 0.73 7.25 -6.99
C ARG A 135 2.07 7.95 -7.05
N ASN A 136 3.00 7.40 -7.82
CA ASN A 136 4.28 8.01 -8.11
C ASN A 136 4.09 9.25 -9.01
N GLU A 137 5.09 10.12 -9.03
CA GLU A 137 5.10 11.31 -9.86
C GLU A 137 6.30 11.32 -10.82
N GLY A 138 6.28 12.23 -11.79
CA GLY A 138 7.36 12.40 -12.76
C GLY A 138 7.38 11.29 -13.81
N ILE A 139 8.55 11.06 -14.39
CA ILE A 139 8.75 10.14 -15.54
C ILE A 139 8.58 8.67 -15.19
N PHE A 140 8.70 8.31 -13.89
CA PHE A 140 8.49 6.95 -13.39
C PHE A 140 7.06 6.72 -12.88
N LYS A 141 6.13 7.64 -13.18
CA LYS A 141 4.71 7.41 -12.91
C LYS A 141 4.24 6.20 -13.69
N ASP A 142 3.42 5.38 -13.04
CA ASP A 142 2.90 4.12 -13.58
C ASP A 142 3.98 3.10 -13.95
N ALA A 143 5.24 3.31 -13.52
CA ALA A 143 6.36 2.42 -13.79
C ALA A 143 6.62 1.46 -12.63
N PHE A 144 6.97 0.22 -12.96
CA PHE A 144 7.49 -0.78 -12.04
C PHE A 144 8.57 -1.61 -12.74
N LEU A 145 9.41 -2.26 -11.95
CA LEU A 145 10.41 -3.19 -12.46
C LEU A 145 10.01 -4.62 -12.11
N THR A 146 10.22 -5.52 -13.07
CA THR A 146 10.16 -6.95 -12.81
C THR A 146 11.49 -7.44 -12.24
N PHE A 147 11.40 -8.40 -11.33
CA PHE A 147 12.56 -9.07 -10.79
C PHE A 147 12.87 -10.27 -11.70
N SER A 148 13.91 -10.19 -12.51
CA SER A 148 14.32 -11.25 -13.46
C SER A 148 15.81 -11.16 -13.78
N ASP A 149 16.38 -12.17 -14.43
CA ASP A 149 17.75 -12.12 -14.98
C ASP A 149 17.93 -10.99 -16.00
N LYS A 150 16.84 -10.59 -16.62
CA LYS A 150 16.76 -9.45 -17.53
C LYS A 150 15.65 -8.53 -17.04
N PRO A 151 15.93 -7.68 -16.05
CA PRO A 151 14.92 -6.77 -15.52
C PRO A 151 14.40 -5.87 -16.63
N GLU A 152 13.09 -5.64 -16.64
CA GLU A 152 12.45 -4.76 -17.59
C GLU A 152 11.69 -3.65 -16.85
N LEU A 153 11.81 -2.43 -17.36
CA LEU A 153 10.99 -1.30 -16.93
C LEU A 153 9.63 -1.40 -17.62
N CYS A 154 8.62 -1.78 -16.86
CA CYS A 154 7.26 -1.95 -17.34
C CYS A 154 6.39 -0.77 -16.90
N TYR A 155 5.39 -0.44 -17.73
CA TYR A 155 4.41 0.58 -17.41
C TYR A 155 3.02 -0.03 -17.25
N VAL A 156 2.36 0.35 -16.17
CA VAL A 156 0.99 -0.07 -15.87
C VAL A 156 0.03 0.61 -16.85
N ASN A 157 -0.73 -0.19 -17.59
CA ASN A 157 -1.70 0.29 -18.55
C ASN A 157 -3.09 -0.28 -18.25
N GLY A 158 -4.09 0.57 -18.19
CA GLY A 158 -5.48 0.16 -17.97
C GLY A 158 -6.34 1.27 -17.40
N LYS A 159 -7.66 1.15 -17.60
CA LYS A 159 -8.64 2.15 -17.13
C LYS A 159 -9.08 1.92 -15.68
N ASN A 160 -8.93 0.70 -15.21
CA ASN A 160 -9.32 0.25 -13.87
C ASN A 160 -8.31 -0.78 -13.36
N LEU A 161 -8.42 -1.16 -12.10
CA LEU A 161 -7.52 -2.14 -11.47
C LEU A 161 -7.49 -3.47 -12.24
N PHE A 162 -8.63 -3.95 -12.74
CA PHE A 162 -8.69 -5.22 -13.48
C PHE A 162 -7.88 -5.15 -14.79
N ASP A 163 -8.03 -4.09 -15.60
CA ASP A 163 -7.25 -3.89 -16.82
C ASP A 163 -5.75 -3.82 -16.50
N LYS A 164 -5.37 -3.12 -15.44
CA LYS A 164 -3.98 -2.97 -14.99
C LYS A 164 -3.39 -4.31 -14.56
N MET A 165 -4.15 -5.12 -13.83
CA MET A 165 -3.75 -6.50 -13.48
C MET A 165 -3.52 -7.35 -14.73
N GLN A 166 -4.39 -7.23 -15.73
CA GLN A 166 -4.23 -7.93 -17.02
C GLN A 166 -3.00 -7.44 -17.79
N SER A 167 -2.69 -6.15 -17.72
CA SER A 167 -1.49 -5.57 -18.34
C SER A 167 -0.22 -6.16 -17.71
N ILE A 168 -0.15 -6.19 -16.37
CA ILE A 168 1.00 -6.73 -15.63
C ILE A 168 1.16 -8.22 -15.86
N SER A 169 0.08 -9.00 -15.91
CA SER A 169 0.16 -10.45 -16.12
C SER A 169 0.81 -10.86 -17.45
N ARG A 170 0.94 -9.91 -18.39
CA ARG A 170 1.61 -10.10 -19.69
C ARG A 170 3.09 -9.72 -19.68
N ALA A 171 3.58 -9.09 -18.62
CA ALA A 171 5.00 -8.81 -18.48
C ALA A 171 5.79 -10.12 -18.36
N HIS A 172 7.04 -10.11 -18.80
CA HIS A 172 7.91 -11.26 -18.62
C HIS A 172 8.30 -11.38 -17.16
N TRP A 173 7.82 -12.44 -16.53
CA TRP A 173 8.15 -12.81 -15.16
C TRP A 173 9.11 -13.99 -15.22
N ASP A 174 10.37 -13.77 -14.89
CA ASP A 174 11.36 -14.84 -14.79
C ASP A 174 11.60 -15.20 -13.32
N LEU A 175 12.18 -16.39 -13.09
CA LEU A 175 12.34 -16.95 -11.74
C LEU A 175 13.63 -16.51 -11.03
N SER A 176 14.40 -15.63 -11.64
CA SER A 176 15.72 -15.19 -11.17
C SER A 176 15.70 -13.74 -10.71
N THR A 177 16.52 -13.43 -9.71
CA THR A 177 16.54 -12.13 -9.03
C THR A 177 17.94 -11.52 -9.11
N ASP A 178 18.22 -10.73 -10.17
CA ASP A 178 19.47 -9.98 -10.30
C ASP A 178 19.29 -8.51 -9.93
N LEU A 179 19.67 -8.18 -8.70
CA LEU A 179 19.59 -6.81 -8.19
C LEU A 179 20.60 -5.88 -8.89
N LEU A 180 21.79 -6.38 -9.25
CA LEU A 180 22.82 -5.60 -9.91
C LEU A 180 22.37 -5.19 -11.31
N ALA A 181 21.81 -6.13 -12.07
CA ALA A 181 21.24 -5.87 -13.39
C ALA A 181 20.11 -4.83 -13.33
N THR A 182 19.33 -4.80 -12.23
CA THR A 182 18.28 -3.81 -12.01
C THR A 182 18.86 -2.39 -11.88
N PHE A 183 19.91 -2.21 -11.10
CA PHE A 183 20.59 -0.91 -10.98
C PHE A 183 21.22 -0.45 -12.27
N ASP A 184 21.89 -1.37 -12.97
CA ASP A 184 22.51 -1.09 -14.27
C ASP A 184 21.42 -0.67 -15.29
N LEU A 185 20.28 -1.35 -15.35
CA LEU A 185 19.15 -0.98 -16.23
C LEU A 185 18.64 0.43 -15.95
N ILE A 186 18.45 0.79 -14.69
CA ILE A 186 17.98 2.13 -14.32
C ILE A 186 18.99 3.19 -14.76
N LEU A 187 20.28 2.96 -14.48
CA LEU A 187 21.34 3.90 -14.83
C LEU A 187 21.50 4.03 -16.34
N GLU A 188 21.54 2.91 -17.07
CA GLU A 188 21.64 2.92 -18.53
C GLU A 188 20.46 3.61 -19.18
N SER A 189 19.25 3.39 -18.67
CA SER A 189 18.05 4.08 -19.15
C SER A 189 18.13 5.58 -18.87
N ALA A 190 18.60 5.98 -17.69
CA ALA A 190 18.79 7.37 -17.32
C ALA A 190 19.79 8.10 -18.22
N VAL A 191 20.92 7.45 -18.51
CA VAL A 191 21.96 8.01 -19.38
C VAL A 191 21.46 8.06 -20.82
N ARG A 192 20.86 6.99 -21.34
CA ARG A 192 20.35 6.93 -22.71
C ARG A 192 19.30 7.97 -23.02
N GLU A 193 18.34 8.16 -22.09
CA GLU A 193 17.23 9.11 -22.25
C GLU A 193 17.59 10.52 -21.73
N ASN A 194 18.83 10.73 -21.24
CA ASN A 194 19.29 11.98 -20.65
C ASN A 194 18.35 12.53 -19.56
N ILE A 195 17.96 11.63 -18.66
CA ILE A 195 17.02 11.95 -17.58
C ILE A 195 17.66 12.94 -16.61
N ALA A 196 16.94 13.97 -16.21
CA ALA A 196 17.45 14.95 -15.25
C ALA A 196 17.65 14.29 -13.87
N VAL A 197 18.72 14.67 -13.16
CA VAL A 197 19.08 14.10 -11.85
C VAL A 197 17.92 14.19 -10.85
N TYR A 198 17.16 15.28 -10.89
CA TYR A 198 16.03 15.50 -10.01
C TYR A 198 14.79 14.66 -10.37
N GLU A 199 14.76 14.02 -11.52
CA GLU A 199 13.69 13.09 -11.96
C GLU A 199 14.00 11.63 -11.65
N MET A 200 15.24 11.32 -11.28
CA MET A 200 15.64 9.95 -10.92
C MET A 200 14.87 9.44 -9.69
N PRO A 201 14.67 8.11 -9.58
CA PRO A 201 14.11 7.52 -8.37
C PRO A 201 14.99 7.88 -7.16
N THR A 202 14.36 8.28 -6.07
CA THR A 202 15.06 8.49 -4.80
C THR A 202 15.20 7.18 -4.02
N LYS A 203 14.22 6.27 -4.21
CA LYS A 203 14.16 4.98 -3.52
C LYS A 203 13.73 3.86 -4.46
N LEU A 204 14.32 2.68 -4.27
CA LEU A 204 13.86 1.42 -4.84
C LEU A 204 13.14 0.63 -3.73
N LEU A 205 11.91 0.24 -3.99
CA LEU A 205 11.10 -0.56 -3.08
C LEU A 205 11.04 -1.99 -3.58
N ILE A 206 11.82 -2.88 -2.97
CA ILE A 206 11.91 -4.29 -3.34
C ILE A 206 10.94 -5.08 -2.48
N ILE A 207 9.90 -5.62 -3.10
CA ILE A 207 8.82 -6.36 -2.42
C ILE A 207 8.99 -7.84 -2.73
N SER A 208 9.52 -8.62 -1.78
CA SER A 208 9.96 -10.00 -1.98
C SER A 208 9.80 -10.82 -0.69
N ASP A 209 9.98 -12.14 -0.76
CA ASP A 209 10.16 -13.00 0.40
C ASP A 209 11.62 -13.11 0.85
N MET A 210 12.51 -12.33 0.22
CA MET A 210 13.96 -12.27 0.49
C MET A 210 14.72 -13.56 0.17
N GLU A 211 14.14 -14.47 -0.60
CA GLU A 211 14.83 -15.65 -1.13
C GLU A 211 15.58 -15.28 -2.43
N PHE A 212 16.67 -14.50 -2.28
CA PHE A 212 17.52 -14.12 -3.41
C PHE A 212 18.47 -15.27 -3.79
N ASN A 213 18.82 -15.36 -5.07
CA ASN A 213 19.85 -16.30 -5.52
C ASN A 213 21.20 -15.98 -4.86
N GLU A 214 22.03 -17.01 -4.60
CA GLU A 214 23.36 -16.84 -3.98
C GLU A 214 24.28 -15.85 -4.74
N ALA A 215 24.05 -15.64 -6.04
CA ALA A 215 24.72 -14.62 -6.85
C ALA A 215 24.33 -13.18 -6.46
N CYS A 216 23.19 -13.01 -5.79
CA CYS A 216 22.66 -11.74 -5.33
C CYS A 216 22.96 -11.48 -3.85
N GLU A 217 23.81 -12.31 -3.19
CA GLU A 217 24.30 -11.97 -1.86
C GLU A 217 24.90 -10.56 -1.89
N TYR A 218 24.38 -9.74 -1.00
CA TYR A 218 24.84 -8.38 -0.78
C TYR A 218 26.31 -8.40 -0.37
N LYS A 219 27.20 -8.36 -1.37
CA LYS A 219 28.63 -8.23 -1.13
C LYS A 219 28.98 -6.75 -1.21
N ASP A 220 29.53 -6.20 -0.14
CA ASP A 220 29.95 -4.79 -0.04
C ASP A 220 30.66 -4.31 -1.31
N THR A 221 31.50 -5.14 -1.90
CA THR A 221 32.26 -4.82 -3.13
C THR A 221 31.38 -4.57 -4.36
N ASN A 222 30.26 -5.26 -4.49
CA ASN A 222 29.35 -5.09 -5.64
C ASN A 222 28.56 -3.79 -5.52
N PHE A 223 28.12 -3.46 -4.32
CA PHE A 223 27.31 -2.27 -4.06
C PHE A 223 28.13 -0.97 -4.18
N GLU A 224 29.37 -0.99 -3.69
CA GLU A 224 30.31 0.11 -3.88
C GLU A 224 30.63 0.34 -5.37
N SER A 225 30.75 -0.76 -6.15
CA SER A 225 30.93 -0.66 -7.59
C SER A 225 29.75 0.01 -8.30
N ILE A 226 28.50 -0.33 -7.93
CA ILE A 226 27.31 0.33 -8.49
C ILE A 226 27.27 1.81 -8.09
N LYS A 227 27.50 2.09 -6.82
CA LYS A 227 27.53 3.47 -6.34
C LYS A 227 28.51 4.32 -7.12
N LEU A 228 29.71 3.79 -7.36
CA LEU A 228 30.72 4.44 -8.17
C LEU A 228 30.27 4.66 -9.62
N LYS A 229 29.59 3.67 -10.24
CA LYS A 229 29.02 3.82 -11.59
C LYS A 229 28.03 4.98 -11.66
N TYR A 230 27.13 5.09 -10.67
CA TYR A 230 26.17 6.20 -10.58
C TYR A 230 26.87 7.55 -10.43
N GLU A 231 27.85 7.66 -9.52
CA GLU A 231 28.63 8.87 -9.29
C GLU A 231 29.39 9.33 -10.53
N ILE A 232 30.07 8.39 -11.24
CA ILE A 232 30.77 8.69 -12.49
C ILE A 232 29.82 9.19 -13.58
N SER A 233 28.59 8.67 -13.61
CA SER A 233 27.56 9.06 -14.56
C SER A 233 26.82 10.35 -14.15
N GLY A 234 27.17 10.94 -13.01
CA GLY A 234 26.58 12.18 -12.50
C GLY A 234 25.24 12.00 -11.80
N TYR A 235 24.87 10.77 -11.45
CA TYR A 235 23.63 10.46 -10.74
C TYR A 235 23.89 10.02 -9.29
N LYS A 236 22.88 10.21 -8.43
CA LYS A 236 22.87 9.63 -7.09
C LYS A 236 22.20 8.25 -7.17
N MET A 237 22.83 7.24 -6.59
CA MET A 237 22.24 5.93 -6.45
C MET A 237 20.99 6.00 -5.54
N PRO A 238 19.85 5.40 -5.93
CA PRO A 238 18.66 5.34 -5.08
C PRO A 238 18.90 4.61 -3.76
N GLU A 239 18.19 5.01 -2.71
CA GLU A 239 18.11 4.24 -1.47
C GLU A 239 17.33 2.94 -1.70
N ILE A 240 17.61 1.90 -0.93
CA ILE A 240 16.94 0.61 -1.08
C ILE A 240 16.08 0.34 0.13
N ILE A 241 14.83 -0.06 -0.10
CA ILE A 241 13.95 -0.57 0.93
C ILE A 241 13.59 -2.01 0.55
N PHE A 242 14.08 -2.96 1.33
CA PHE A 242 13.67 -4.35 1.25
C PHE A 242 12.42 -4.57 2.10
N TRP A 243 11.34 -4.95 1.46
CA TRP A 243 10.09 -5.25 2.13
C TRP A 243 9.76 -6.74 2.06
N ASN A 244 10.01 -7.43 3.18
CA ASN A 244 9.71 -8.85 3.32
C ASN A 244 8.21 -9.04 3.57
N VAL A 245 7.52 -9.65 2.62
CA VAL A 245 6.07 -9.92 2.67
C VAL A 245 5.73 -11.39 2.98
N ASN A 246 6.75 -12.23 3.18
CA ASN A 246 6.58 -13.65 3.50
C ASN A 246 7.50 -14.05 4.66
N GLY A 247 7.10 -13.87 5.88
CA GLY A 247 7.86 -13.97 7.12
C GLY A 247 8.72 -15.23 7.37
N ARG A 248 9.36 -15.76 6.33
CA ARG A 248 10.33 -16.86 6.47
C ARG A 248 11.62 -16.36 7.10
N LEU A 249 12.16 -17.16 8.02
CA LEU A 249 13.43 -16.89 8.67
C LEU A 249 14.56 -17.42 7.77
N GLY A 250 15.52 -16.59 7.41
CA GLY A 250 16.73 -17.10 6.75
C GLY A 250 17.58 -16.08 6.03
N ASN A 251 17.03 -15.26 5.17
CA ASN A 251 17.82 -14.35 4.36
C ASN A 251 17.66 -12.92 4.81
N ILE A 252 18.75 -12.32 5.28
CA ILE A 252 18.84 -10.90 5.59
C ILE A 252 19.68 -10.25 4.49
N PRO A 253 19.07 -9.53 3.55
CA PRO A 253 19.77 -8.99 2.37
C PRO A 253 20.71 -7.83 2.70
N ALA A 254 20.68 -7.31 3.94
CA ALA A 254 21.54 -6.21 4.35
C ALA A 254 21.88 -6.30 5.83
N ASN A 255 23.02 -5.73 6.22
CA ASN A 255 23.45 -5.64 7.61
C ASN A 255 23.02 -4.33 8.26
N LYS A 256 22.98 -4.29 9.60
CA LYS A 256 22.62 -3.07 10.37
C LYS A 256 23.59 -1.90 10.16
N TYR A 257 24.74 -2.13 9.53
CA TYR A 257 25.75 -1.10 9.26
C TYR A 257 25.66 -0.57 7.82
N ASP A 258 24.84 -1.19 6.96
CA ASP A 258 24.68 -0.74 5.59
C ASP A 258 23.92 0.59 5.59
N THR A 259 24.53 1.60 5.00
CA THR A 259 23.93 2.92 4.84
C THR A 259 23.03 2.91 3.61
N ASN A 260 21.92 3.67 3.67
CA ASN A 260 20.93 3.79 2.60
C ASN A 260 20.15 2.51 2.28
N VAL A 261 20.03 1.61 3.25
CA VAL A 261 19.23 0.39 3.13
C VAL A 261 18.27 0.27 4.30
N GLY A 262 16.99 0.10 3.99
CA GLY A 262 15.93 -0.16 4.96
C GLY A 262 15.44 -1.61 4.85
N LEU A 263 15.20 -2.25 6.00
CA LEU A 263 14.58 -3.58 6.08
C LEU A 263 13.23 -3.47 6.78
N VAL A 264 12.20 -3.93 6.10
CA VAL A 264 10.83 -3.93 6.63
C VAL A 264 10.23 -5.31 6.48
N SER A 265 9.47 -5.77 7.46
CA SER A 265 8.85 -7.10 7.44
C SER A 265 7.38 -7.03 7.84
N GLY A 266 6.56 -7.87 7.21
CA GLY A 266 5.12 -7.88 7.37
C GLY A 266 4.42 -6.83 6.52
N PHE A 267 3.07 -6.81 6.53
CA PHE A 267 2.30 -5.85 5.75
C PHE A 267 1.06 -5.37 6.50
N SER A 268 0.95 -4.05 6.57
CA SER A 268 -0.20 -3.35 7.15
C SER A 268 -0.28 -1.92 6.58
N PRO A 269 -1.44 -1.25 6.68
CA PRO A 269 -1.55 0.17 6.29
C PRO A 269 -0.56 1.08 7.01
N ALA A 270 -0.23 0.79 8.29
CA ALA A 270 0.73 1.58 9.06
C ALA A 270 2.16 1.44 8.52
N ILE A 271 2.58 0.21 8.19
CA ILE A 271 3.89 -0.06 7.58
C ILE A 271 3.96 0.62 6.20
N LEU A 272 2.94 0.47 5.36
CA LEU A 272 2.89 1.11 4.05
C LEU A 272 3.03 2.64 4.16
N LYS A 273 2.28 3.25 5.08
CA LYS A 273 2.36 4.69 5.33
C LYS A 273 3.77 5.11 5.77
N SER A 274 4.41 4.38 6.69
CA SER A 274 5.77 4.66 7.17
C SER A 274 6.79 4.64 6.04
N ILE A 275 6.77 3.59 5.22
CA ILE A 275 7.70 3.44 4.09
C ILE A 275 7.54 4.58 3.07
N LEU A 276 6.31 4.89 2.68
CA LEU A 276 6.03 5.86 1.62
C LEU A 276 6.26 7.31 2.06
N LEU A 277 6.10 7.62 3.34
CA LEU A 277 6.47 8.94 3.89
C LEU A 277 7.98 9.13 4.07
N GLY A 278 8.78 8.08 3.82
CA GLY A 278 10.24 8.16 3.93
C GLY A 278 10.78 8.02 5.35
N GLU A 279 9.93 7.73 6.31
CA GLU A 279 10.30 7.48 7.70
C GLU A 279 10.42 5.98 7.95
N VAL A 280 11.63 5.43 7.79
CA VAL A 280 11.89 4.05 8.25
C VAL A 280 12.00 4.10 9.77
N GLU A 281 10.85 3.98 10.42
CA GLU A 281 10.76 3.96 11.88
C GLU A 281 11.26 2.61 12.44
N THR A 282 11.88 2.65 13.59
CA THR A 282 12.14 1.43 14.36
C THR A 282 10.81 0.79 14.79
N PRO A 283 10.75 -0.52 15.03
CA PRO A 283 9.55 -1.19 15.51
C PRO A 283 8.93 -0.52 16.75
N ALA A 284 9.77 0.00 17.66
CA ALA A 284 9.32 0.73 18.84
C ALA A 284 8.66 2.07 18.50
N GLN A 285 9.23 2.83 17.58
CA GLN A 285 8.64 4.09 17.09
C GLN A 285 7.32 3.87 16.38
N LEU A 286 7.25 2.86 15.50
CA LEU A 286 6.02 2.47 14.82
C LEU A 286 4.92 2.07 15.82
N MET A 287 5.28 1.28 16.85
CA MET A 287 4.38 0.89 17.92
C MET A 287 3.85 2.13 18.66
N LEU A 288 4.76 2.98 19.14
CA LEU A 288 4.39 4.20 19.88
C LEU A 288 3.47 5.09 19.05
N ARG A 289 3.82 5.38 17.81
CA ARG A 289 2.97 6.18 16.90
C ARG A 289 1.59 5.57 16.69
N THR A 290 1.48 4.24 16.71
CA THR A 290 0.21 3.54 16.51
C THR A 290 -0.69 3.58 17.75
N VAL A 291 -0.10 3.50 18.94
CA VAL A 291 -0.83 3.45 20.22
C VAL A 291 -0.94 4.81 20.91
N ASP A 292 -0.02 5.73 20.64
CA ASP A 292 -0.01 7.10 21.20
C ASP A 292 -0.86 8.03 20.32
N THR A 293 -2.15 7.73 20.24
CA THR A 293 -3.14 8.52 19.54
C THR A 293 -4.32 8.82 20.47
N GLU A 294 -5.00 9.92 20.27
CA GLU A 294 -6.17 10.35 21.07
C GLU A 294 -7.20 9.24 21.26
N ARG A 295 -7.29 8.29 20.33
CA ARG A 295 -8.20 7.15 20.43
C ARG A 295 -7.94 6.26 21.64
N TYR A 296 -6.69 6.20 22.12
CA TYR A 296 -6.25 5.34 23.21
C TYR A 296 -5.94 6.11 24.49
N ASP A 297 -6.24 7.41 24.51
CA ASP A 297 -6.09 8.21 25.72
C ASP A 297 -7.05 7.68 26.81
N ILE A 298 -6.49 7.42 27.98
CA ILE A 298 -7.24 6.99 29.14
C ILE A 298 -7.49 8.23 30.00
N TYR A 299 -8.74 8.59 30.16
CA TYR A 299 -9.18 9.68 31.02
C TYR A 299 -9.45 9.12 32.41
N LEU A 300 -8.87 9.71 33.45
CA LEU A 300 -9.20 9.37 34.82
C LEU A 300 -10.58 9.94 35.19
N GLU A 301 -11.27 9.33 36.16
CA GLU A 301 -12.61 9.79 36.59
C GLU A 301 -12.64 11.28 36.98
N GLU A 302 -11.55 11.83 37.50
CA GLU A 302 -11.38 13.26 37.82
C GLU A 302 -11.43 14.15 36.57
N ASP A 303 -10.93 13.67 35.42
CA ASP A 303 -10.97 14.40 34.15
C ASP A 303 -12.39 14.40 33.58
N LEU A 304 -13.14 13.30 33.75
CA LEU A 304 -14.52 13.17 33.31
C LEU A 304 -15.47 14.09 34.11
N HIS A 305 -15.18 14.31 35.38
CA HIS A 305 -16.01 15.21 36.23
C HIS A 305 -15.89 16.68 35.84
N ASN A 306 -14.74 17.06 35.28
CA ASN A 306 -14.51 18.41 34.74
C ASN A 306 -15.12 18.62 33.37
N MET A 307 -15.42 17.53 32.62
CA MET A 307 -16.07 17.60 31.30
C MET A 307 -17.58 17.86 31.37
N ASP A 308 -18.26 17.43 32.44
CA ASP A 308 -19.70 17.68 32.65
C ASP A 308 -20.04 19.17 32.89
N LEU A 309 -19.01 20.02 32.99
CA LEU A 309 -19.15 21.48 33.19
C LEU A 309 -19.00 22.29 31.89
N ILE A 310 -18.78 21.64 30.76
CA ILE A 310 -18.63 22.31 29.45
C ILE A 310 -19.89 22.08 28.63
N ASP A 311 -20.59 23.18 28.34
CA ASP A 311 -21.85 23.25 27.58
C ASP A 311 -21.80 22.51 26.23
N ASP A 312 -22.91 21.88 25.87
CA ASP A 312 -23.12 20.93 24.75
C ASP A 312 -22.85 21.47 23.32
N GLU A 313 -22.42 22.70 23.13
CA GLU A 313 -22.32 23.30 21.80
C GLU A 313 -20.93 23.36 21.15
N HIS A 314 -19.85 23.02 21.87
CA HIS A 314 -18.47 23.06 21.30
C HIS A 314 -17.62 21.89 21.76
N TYR A 315 -17.79 20.72 21.16
CA TYR A 315 -16.84 19.61 21.31
C TYR A 315 -15.58 19.86 20.50
N VAL A 316 -14.62 20.54 21.10
CA VAL A 316 -13.22 20.49 20.68
C VAL A 316 -12.46 19.70 21.73
N TRP A 317 -12.11 18.48 21.43
CA TRP A 317 -11.30 17.60 22.29
C TRP A 317 -9.89 18.14 22.41
N SER A 318 -9.59 18.90 23.44
CA SER A 318 -8.23 19.30 23.82
C SER A 318 -8.02 19.01 25.30
N LEU A 319 -7.60 17.79 25.62
CA LEU A 319 -7.11 17.47 26.95
C LEU A 319 -5.58 17.56 27.01
N PRO A 320 -5.01 17.99 28.16
CA PRO A 320 -3.56 18.13 28.30
C PRO A 320 -2.87 16.77 28.24
N ARG A 321 -1.88 16.64 27.35
CA ARG A 321 -0.98 15.51 27.35
C ARG A 321 -0.15 15.51 28.64
N TYR A 322 -0.06 14.37 29.31
CA TYR A 322 0.87 14.21 30.40
C TYR A 322 2.28 14.44 29.89
N SER A 323 2.89 15.57 30.23
CA SER A 323 4.32 15.77 30.06
C SER A 323 5.02 15.08 31.22
N GLU A 324 5.84 14.08 30.91
CA GLU A 324 6.77 13.51 31.90
C GLU A 324 7.58 14.64 32.56
N SER A 325 7.31 14.90 33.80
CA SER A 325 8.17 15.71 34.64
C SER A 325 9.15 14.79 35.36
N LYS A 326 10.40 14.78 34.82
CA LYS A 326 11.67 14.39 35.45
C LYS A 326 11.77 13.03 36.09
#